data_6a7e3d6da3385eb4999c236dfe8e3cde
#
_entry.id   6a7e3d6da3385eb4999c236dfe8e3cde
#
_cell.length_a   1.000
_cell.length_b   1.000
_cell.length_c   1.000
_cell.angle_alpha   90.00
_cell.angle_beta   90.00
_cell.angle_gamma   90.00
#
_symmetry.space_group_name_H-M   'P 1'
#
loop_
_entity.id
_entity.type
_entity.pdbx_description
1 polymer ?
#
loop_
_entity_poly.entity_id
_entity_poly.type
_entity_poly.pdbx_seq_one_letter_code
_entity_poly.pdbx_strand_id
1 'polypeptide(L)'
;DTARSRGLGDVYKRQASESAGELDAAKAAVEADPNDLAARQEYALALYAVGANAEAMAQLLESIRIERGWNDDAARLQLLEFFATLGAANPDVIAARRKLSTLLFS
;
A
#
# COMPACT_ATOMS: atom_id res chain seq x y z
N ASP A 1 12.80 35.95 -3.56
CA ASP A 1 12.44 36.40 -2.27
C ASP A 1 12.41 35.24 -1.27
N THR A 2 12.11 35.54 -0.03
CA THR A 2 12.17 34.57 1.07
C THR A 2 11.27 33.38 0.83
N ALA A 3 10.07 33.63 0.31
CA ALA A 3 9.11 32.57 0.06
C ALA A 3 9.61 31.60 -1.02
N ARG A 4 10.27 32.14 -2.01
CA ARG A 4 10.79 31.31 -3.10
C ARG A 4 11.98 30.47 -2.64
N SER A 5 12.85 31.06 -1.83
CA SER A 5 13.98 30.30 -1.28
C SER A 5 13.52 29.17 -0.38
N ARG A 6 12.51 29.44 0.44
CA ARG A 6 11.95 28.40 1.26
C ARG A 6 11.18 27.36 0.45
N GLY A 7 10.70 27.80 -0.72
CA GLY A 7 9.93 26.93 -1.59
C GLY A 7 10.59 25.62 -1.93
N LEU A 8 11.88 25.65 -2.22
CA LEU A 8 12.59 24.41 -2.59
C LEU A 8 12.71 23.45 -1.40
N GLY A 9 13.11 23.96 -0.24
CA GLY A 9 13.21 23.14 0.95
C GLY A 9 11.84 22.72 1.48
N ASP A 10 10.87 23.62 1.38
CA ASP A 10 9.51 23.35 1.84
C ASP A 10 8.83 22.30 0.97
N VAL A 11 9.08 22.30 -0.33
CA VAL A 11 8.52 21.30 -1.23
C VAL A 11 9.00 19.91 -0.82
N TYR A 12 10.28 19.77 -0.52
CA TYR A 12 10.84 18.50 -0.10
C TYR A 12 10.24 18.04 1.23
N LYS A 13 10.17 18.94 2.20
CA LYS A 13 9.57 18.64 3.51
C LYS A 13 8.09 18.37 3.39
N ARG A 14 7.41 19.09 2.53
CA ARG A 14 5.97 18.92 2.33
C ARG A 14 5.66 17.53 1.79
N GLN A 15 6.47 17.03 0.86
CA GLN A 15 6.27 15.68 0.34
C GLN A 15 6.37 14.63 1.43
N ALA A 16 7.35 14.76 2.31
CA ALA A 16 7.50 13.85 3.44
C ALA A 16 6.33 13.95 4.41
N SER A 17 5.90 15.18 4.71
CA SER A 17 4.75 15.42 5.60
C SER A 17 3.45 14.90 4.99
N GLU A 18 3.26 15.13 3.70
CA GLU A 18 2.06 14.66 3.01
C GLU A 18 2.00 13.14 2.98
N SER A 19 3.14 12.48 2.75
CA SER A 19 3.20 11.03 2.77
C SER A 19 2.84 10.47 4.16
N ALA A 20 3.36 11.07 5.20
CA ALA A 20 3.05 10.66 6.57
C ALA A 20 1.59 10.92 6.90
N GLY A 21 1.05 12.09 6.49
CA GLY A 21 -0.35 12.42 6.70
C GLY A 21 -1.27 11.52 5.94
N GLU A 22 -0.92 11.17 4.71
CA GLU A 22 -1.69 10.24 3.90
C GLU A 22 -1.70 8.85 4.53
N LEU A 23 -0.57 8.42 5.08
CA LEU A 23 -0.48 7.14 5.75
C LEU A 23 -1.39 7.09 6.97
N ASP A 24 -1.33 8.12 7.81
CA ASP A 24 -2.16 8.18 9.02
C ASP A 24 -3.65 8.23 8.66
N ALA A 25 -4.02 9.02 7.66
CA ALA A 25 -5.40 9.13 7.21
C ALA A 25 -5.90 7.81 6.64
N ALA A 26 -5.10 7.15 5.83
CA ALA A 26 -5.45 5.87 5.23
C ALA A 26 -5.60 4.79 6.31
N LYS A 27 -4.69 4.77 7.28
CA LYS A 27 -4.76 3.84 8.40
C LYS A 27 -6.02 4.05 9.21
N ALA A 28 -6.35 5.30 9.51
CA ALA A 28 -7.57 5.63 10.25
C ALA A 28 -8.82 5.19 9.51
N ALA A 29 -8.85 5.35 8.19
CA ALA A 29 -9.98 4.92 7.37
C ALA A 29 -10.17 3.41 7.42
N VAL A 30 -9.08 2.63 7.37
CA VAL A 30 -9.15 1.18 7.49
C VAL A 30 -9.60 0.77 8.89
N GLU A 31 -9.12 1.44 9.92
CA GLU A 31 -9.53 1.14 11.30
C GLU A 31 -11.01 1.45 11.52
N ALA A 32 -11.52 2.51 10.89
CA ALA A 32 -12.92 2.89 11.00
C ALA A 32 -13.84 1.88 10.33
N ASP A 33 -13.40 1.31 9.20
CA ASP A 33 -14.16 0.30 8.47
C ASP A 33 -13.20 -0.69 7.82
N PRO A 34 -12.85 -1.78 8.52
CA PRO A 34 -11.91 -2.77 7.99
C PRO A 34 -12.36 -3.44 6.69
N ASN A 35 -13.64 -3.37 6.36
CA ASN A 35 -14.16 -3.94 5.13
C ASN A 35 -14.22 -2.95 3.96
N ASP A 36 -13.77 -1.72 4.18
CA ASP A 36 -13.67 -0.73 3.11
C ASP A 36 -12.39 -1.02 2.30
N LEU A 37 -12.58 -1.74 1.20
CA LEU A 37 -11.44 -2.19 0.41
C LEU A 37 -10.76 -1.06 -0.35
N ALA A 38 -11.49 0.00 -0.70
CA ALA A 38 -10.89 1.19 -1.29
C ALA A 38 -9.91 1.86 -0.33
N ALA A 39 -10.31 1.99 0.94
CA ALA A 39 -9.44 2.55 1.97
C ALA A 39 -8.22 1.66 2.20
N ARG A 40 -8.41 0.35 2.18
CA ARG A 40 -7.33 -0.61 2.36
C ARG A 40 -6.34 -0.56 1.21
N GLN A 41 -6.82 -0.37 -0.01
CA GLN A 41 -5.96 -0.20 -1.18
C GLN A 41 -5.10 1.07 -1.05
N GLU A 42 -5.71 2.17 -0.64
CA GLU A 42 -4.98 3.42 -0.42
C GLU A 42 -3.95 3.29 0.68
N TYR A 43 -4.30 2.58 1.75
CA TYR A 43 -3.37 2.33 2.84
C TYR A 43 -2.18 1.50 2.36
N ALA A 44 -2.42 0.49 1.54
CA ALA A 44 -1.35 -0.32 0.97
C ALA A 44 -0.40 0.53 0.13
N LEU A 45 -0.94 1.41 -0.71
CA LEU A 45 -0.12 2.30 -1.53
C LEU A 45 0.70 3.27 -0.67
N ALA A 46 0.09 3.81 0.39
CA ALA A 46 0.79 4.70 1.30
C ALA A 46 1.91 3.98 2.07
N LEU A 47 1.67 2.75 2.50
CA LEU A 47 2.69 1.92 3.15
C LEU A 47 3.85 1.65 2.20
N TYR A 48 3.55 1.32 0.96
CA TYR A 48 4.57 1.07 -0.05
C TYR A 48 5.43 2.33 -0.27
N ALA A 49 4.79 3.48 -0.33
CA ALA A 49 5.48 4.76 -0.55
C ALA A 49 6.50 5.09 0.54
N VAL A 50 6.26 4.65 1.78
CA VAL A 50 7.19 4.89 2.89
C VAL A 50 8.12 3.70 3.12
N GLY A 51 8.12 2.71 2.24
CA GLY A 51 9.03 1.58 2.32
C GLY A 51 8.56 0.42 3.19
N ALA A 52 7.33 0.48 3.70
CA ALA A 52 6.77 -0.60 4.52
C ALA A 52 6.15 -1.67 3.60
N ASN A 53 7.01 -2.33 2.82
CA ASN A 53 6.60 -3.21 1.74
C ASN A 53 5.83 -4.44 2.23
N ALA A 54 6.29 -5.07 3.30
CA ALA A 54 5.62 -6.25 3.84
C ALA A 54 4.21 -5.92 4.30
N GLU A 55 4.04 -4.79 5.00
CA GLU A 55 2.73 -4.36 5.47
C GLU A 55 1.82 -3.97 4.31
N ALA A 56 2.38 -3.32 3.29
CA ALA A 56 1.62 -2.95 2.09
C ALA A 56 1.03 -4.20 1.43
N MET A 57 1.85 -5.22 1.25
CA MET A 57 1.39 -6.47 0.65
C MET A 57 0.39 -7.18 1.54
N ALA A 58 0.55 -7.11 2.86
CA ALA A 58 -0.39 -7.69 3.80
C ALA A 58 -1.79 -7.07 3.67
N GLN A 59 -1.87 -5.76 3.45
CA GLN A 59 -3.15 -5.09 3.25
C GLN A 59 -3.85 -5.58 1.99
N LEU A 60 -3.11 -5.75 0.91
CA LEU A 60 -3.67 -6.25 -0.34
C LEU A 60 -4.13 -7.70 -0.21
N LEU A 61 -3.36 -8.52 0.49
CA LEU A 61 -3.75 -9.91 0.76
C LEU A 61 -5.05 -9.97 1.58
N GLU A 62 -5.20 -9.10 2.55
CA GLU A 62 -6.41 -9.02 3.35
C GLU A 62 -7.61 -8.60 2.50
N SER A 63 -7.42 -7.66 1.57
CA SER A 63 -8.48 -7.28 0.62
C SER A 63 -8.92 -8.47 -0.21
N ILE A 64 -7.98 -9.27 -0.69
CA ILE A 64 -8.29 -10.47 -1.49
C ILE A 64 -9.04 -11.48 -0.65
N ARG A 65 -8.67 -11.64 0.61
CA ARG A 65 -9.36 -12.54 1.52
C ARG A 65 -10.82 -12.13 1.72
N ILE A 66 -11.06 -10.81 1.86
CA ILE A 66 -12.41 -10.29 2.09
C ILE A 66 -13.25 -10.40 0.82
N GLU A 67 -12.72 -9.91 -0.31
CA GLU A 67 -13.45 -9.94 -1.58
C GLU A 67 -12.46 -10.02 -2.73
N ARG A 68 -12.28 -11.22 -3.25
CA ARG A 68 -11.27 -11.51 -4.29
C ARG A 68 -11.42 -10.65 -5.53
N GLY A 69 -12.65 -10.51 -6.02
CA GLY A 69 -12.93 -9.81 -7.27
C GLY A 69 -13.19 -8.33 -7.14
N TRP A 70 -12.97 -7.75 -5.96
CA TRP A 70 -13.25 -6.35 -5.76
C TRP A 70 -12.56 -5.47 -6.80
N ASN A 71 -13.33 -4.57 -7.40
CA ASN A 71 -12.85 -3.59 -8.38
C ASN A 71 -11.97 -4.24 -9.47
N ASP A 72 -12.50 -5.29 -10.09
CA ASP A 72 -11.83 -6.02 -11.18
C ASP A 72 -10.46 -6.56 -10.76
N ASP A 73 -10.39 -7.17 -9.59
CA ASP A 73 -9.15 -7.74 -9.04
C ASP A 73 -8.08 -6.69 -8.73
N ALA A 74 -8.48 -5.46 -8.38
CA ALA A 74 -7.55 -4.37 -8.16
C ALA A 74 -6.47 -4.70 -7.12
N ALA A 75 -6.84 -5.36 -6.02
CA ALA A 75 -5.88 -5.72 -4.99
C ALA A 75 -4.85 -6.73 -5.51
N ARG A 76 -5.32 -7.74 -6.23
CA ARG A 76 -4.42 -8.76 -6.80
C ARG A 76 -3.47 -8.16 -7.84
N LEU A 77 -4.00 -7.32 -8.72
CA LEU A 77 -3.19 -6.67 -9.74
C LEU A 77 -2.13 -5.76 -9.13
N GLN A 78 -2.50 -5.00 -8.12
CA GLN A 78 -1.54 -4.15 -7.42
C GLN A 78 -0.47 -4.98 -6.71
N LEU A 79 -0.87 -6.08 -6.11
CA LEU A 79 0.05 -6.99 -5.43
C LEU A 79 1.07 -7.57 -6.41
N LEU A 80 0.60 -8.00 -7.58
CA LEU A 80 1.48 -8.52 -8.63
C LEU A 80 2.47 -7.46 -9.12
N GLU A 81 2.01 -6.21 -9.19
CA GLU A 81 2.87 -5.08 -9.57
C GLU A 81 3.96 -4.86 -8.53
N PHE A 82 3.64 -4.96 -7.24
CA PHE A 82 4.63 -4.89 -6.17
C PHE A 82 5.64 -6.03 -6.29
N PHE A 83 5.18 -7.23 -6.60
CA PHE A 83 6.07 -8.39 -6.80
C PHE A 83 7.07 -8.11 -7.92
N ALA A 84 6.61 -7.56 -9.03
CA ALA A 84 7.47 -7.25 -10.16
C ALA A 84 8.49 -6.17 -9.81
N THR A 85 8.07 -5.15 -9.08
CA THR A 85 8.93 -4.04 -8.70
C THR A 85 9.97 -4.45 -7.66
N LEU A 86 9.56 -5.21 -6.66
CA LEU A 86 10.45 -5.62 -5.57
C LEU A 86 11.36 -6.80 -5.96
N GLY A 87 10.92 -7.63 -6.90
CA GLY A 87 11.71 -8.75 -7.40
C GLY A 87 11.39 -10.06 -6.70
N ALA A 88 11.50 -11.16 -7.47
CA ALA A 88 11.13 -12.49 -7.01
C ALA A 88 12.00 -13.02 -5.87
N ALA A 89 13.20 -12.48 -5.70
CA ALA A 89 14.12 -12.91 -4.64
C ALA A 89 13.87 -12.20 -3.31
N ASN A 90 13.03 -11.17 -3.30
CA ASN A 90 12.72 -10.43 -2.08
C ASN A 90 11.97 -11.33 -1.10
N PRO A 91 12.45 -11.46 0.17
CA PRO A 91 11.79 -12.34 1.14
C PRO A 91 10.33 -11.99 1.40
N ASP A 92 9.99 -10.71 1.38
CA ASP A 92 8.61 -10.26 1.59
C ASP A 92 7.73 -10.69 0.42
N VAL A 93 8.26 -10.65 -0.80
CA VAL A 93 7.57 -11.11 -2.00
C VAL A 93 7.34 -12.61 -1.94
N ILE A 94 8.35 -13.36 -1.53
CA ILE A 94 8.24 -14.83 -1.42
C ILE A 94 7.14 -15.19 -0.43
N ALA A 95 7.12 -14.56 0.73
CA ALA A 95 6.11 -14.80 1.75
C ALA A 95 4.71 -14.40 1.26
N ALA A 96 4.60 -13.25 0.61
CA ALA A 96 3.32 -12.75 0.11
C ALA A 96 2.77 -13.62 -1.02
N ARG A 97 3.63 -14.09 -1.91
CA ARG A 97 3.21 -14.99 -2.99
C ARG A 97 2.67 -16.31 -2.45
N ARG A 98 3.29 -16.82 -1.41
CA ARG A 98 2.83 -18.03 -0.75
C ARG A 98 1.45 -17.85 -0.16
N LYS A 99 1.23 -16.72 0.53
CA LYS A 99 -0.09 -16.40 1.10
C LYS A 99 -1.14 -16.20 0.01
N LEU A 100 -0.77 -15.52 -1.07
CA LEU A 100 -1.68 -15.31 -2.19
C LEU A 100 -2.11 -16.65 -2.78
N SER A 101 -1.17 -17.55 -3.00
CA SER A 101 -1.46 -18.88 -3.52
C SER A 101 -2.46 -19.61 -2.61
N THR A 102 -2.24 -19.54 -1.31
CA THR A 102 -3.15 -20.15 -0.33
C THR A 102 -4.56 -19.57 -0.44
N LEU A 103 -4.67 -18.24 -0.58
CA LEU A 103 -5.97 -17.58 -0.69
C LEU A 103 -6.70 -17.94 -1.99
N LEU A 104 -5.96 -18.05 -3.09
CA LEU A 104 -6.57 -18.32 -4.39
C LEU A 104 -7.00 -19.78 -4.55
N PHE A 105 -6.34 -20.68 -3.87
CA PHE A 105 -6.57 -22.13 -4.03
C PHE A 105 -7.19 -22.80 -2.79
N SER A 106 -7.60 -22.02 -1.81
CA SER A 106 -8.23 -22.57 -0.61
C SER A 106 -9.76 -22.70 -0.71
#